data_27b9a3f0fffafc1060a4786d6d32979f
#
_entry.id   27b9a3f0fffafc1060a4786d6d32979f
#
_cell.length_a   1.000
_cell.length_b   1.000
_cell.length_c   1.000
_cell.angle_alpha   90.00
_cell.angle_beta   90.00
_cell.angle_gamma   90.00
#
_symmetry.space_group_name_H-M   'P 1'
#
loop_
_entity.id
_entity.type
_entity.pdbx_description
1 polymer ?
#
loop_
_entity_poly.entity_id
_entity_poly.type
_entity_poly.pdbx_seq_one_letter_code
_entity_poly.pdbx_strand_id
1 'polypeptide(L)'
;KRKFDKITELENAWPDVLADLAEELRAGMGVESALDAIAKSRTDNMGVMLRSAVNDMRDNGFGKAMKNFAEKSESAMISRIVSILNVALASSGSIATTLEKISDEFWEIYMLKKERLVKTESSANFILWGGALLCPLMLGAIVAIFGGDIAMLSFDMSELNAALFFYMIILGACSLWMEAVI
;
A
#
# COMPACT_ATOMS: atom_id res chain seq x y z
N LYS A 1 4.68 13.06 7.04
CA LYS A 1 5.31 11.73 6.96
C LYS A 1 4.88 10.85 8.15
N ARG A 2 5.21 11.18 9.41
CA ARG A 2 4.86 10.36 10.59
C ARG A 2 3.36 10.04 10.78
N LYS A 3 2.46 10.88 10.28
CA LYS A 3 1.01 10.69 10.42
C LYS A 3 0.48 9.67 9.40
N PHE A 4 0.96 9.75 8.16
CA PHE A 4 0.65 8.79 7.12
C PHE A 4 1.19 7.39 7.45
N ASP A 5 2.42 7.30 7.98
CA ASP A 5 3.03 6.03 8.36
C ASP A 5 2.20 5.31 9.44
N LYS A 6 1.66 6.05 10.43
CA LYS A 6 0.79 5.48 11.46
C LYS A 6 -0.56 4.97 10.92
N ILE A 7 -1.18 5.74 10.02
CA ILE A 7 -2.46 5.31 9.42
C ILE A 7 -2.24 4.04 8.60
N THR A 8 -1.18 3.99 7.80
CA THR A 8 -0.83 2.81 7.01
C THR A 8 -0.52 1.59 7.89
N GLU A 9 0.17 1.78 9.01
CA GLU A 9 0.43 0.72 9.99
C GLU A 9 -0.88 0.16 10.56
N LEU A 10 -1.82 1.02 10.94
CA LEU A 10 -3.13 0.62 11.44
C LEU A 10 -3.97 -0.09 10.38
N GLU A 11 -3.97 0.43 9.15
CA GLU A 11 -4.67 -0.19 8.03
C GLU A 11 -4.12 -1.59 7.71
N ASN A 12 -2.80 -1.77 7.79
CA ASN A 12 -2.15 -3.04 7.54
C ASN A 12 -2.40 -4.08 8.64
N ALA A 13 -2.55 -3.64 9.89
CA ALA A 13 -2.83 -4.52 11.03
C ALA A 13 -4.32 -4.89 11.15
N TRP A 14 -5.21 -4.14 10.50
CA TRP A 14 -6.66 -4.30 10.66
C TRP A 14 -7.21 -5.64 10.15
N PRO A 15 -6.78 -6.21 9.01
CA PRO A 15 -7.24 -7.52 8.54
C PRO A 15 -6.98 -8.63 9.56
N ASP A 16 -5.80 -8.62 10.19
CA ASP A 16 -5.44 -9.61 11.20
C ASP A 16 -6.38 -9.52 12.42
N VAL A 17 -6.67 -8.28 12.86
CA VAL A 17 -7.64 -8.06 13.96
C VAL A 17 -9.03 -8.58 13.62
N LEU A 18 -9.49 -8.41 12.38
CA LEU A 18 -10.79 -8.90 11.95
C LEU A 18 -10.82 -10.43 11.87
N ALA A 19 -9.73 -11.05 11.41
CA ALA A 19 -9.60 -12.50 11.36
C ALA A 19 -9.59 -13.11 12.76
N ASP A 20 -8.77 -12.57 13.68
CA ASP A 20 -8.73 -12.98 15.08
C ASP A 20 -10.09 -12.81 15.74
N LEU A 21 -10.78 -11.69 15.49
CA LEU A 21 -12.11 -11.44 16.03
C LEU A 21 -13.14 -12.44 15.51
N ALA A 22 -13.09 -12.80 14.24
CA ALA A 22 -13.98 -13.80 13.66
C ALA A 22 -13.77 -15.18 14.29
N GLU A 23 -12.51 -15.55 14.56
CA GLU A 23 -12.15 -16.82 15.22
C GLU A 23 -12.67 -16.90 16.64
N GLU A 24 -12.44 -15.84 17.43
CA GLU A 24 -12.93 -15.77 18.82
C GLU A 24 -14.47 -15.79 18.91
N LEU A 25 -15.15 -15.12 17.97
CA LEU A 25 -16.61 -15.16 17.90
C LEU A 25 -17.15 -16.54 17.49
N ARG A 26 -16.41 -17.28 16.62
CA ARG A 26 -16.73 -18.69 16.31
C ARG A 26 -16.56 -19.60 17.50
N ALA A 27 -15.55 -19.33 18.33
CA ALA A 27 -15.35 -20.03 19.59
C ALA A 27 -16.46 -19.74 20.62
N GLY A 28 -17.41 -18.85 20.31
CA GLY A 28 -18.53 -18.48 21.14
C GLY A 28 -18.26 -17.35 22.14
N MET A 29 -17.12 -16.66 21.99
CA MET A 29 -16.83 -15.48 22.80
C MET A 29 -17.75 -14.30 22.43
N GLY A 30 -18.10 -13.49 23.43
CA GLY A 30 -18.76 -12.21 23.16
C GLY A 30 -17.79 -11.20 22.52
N VAL A 31 -18.32 -10.31 21.69
CA VAL A 31 -17.51 -9.33 20.90
C VAL A 31 -16.59 -8.49 21.78
N GLU A 32 -17.07 -8.04 22.94
CA GLU A 32 -16.27 -7.23 23.87
C GLU A 32 -15.12 -8.03 24.48
N SER A 33 -15.39 -9.29 24.86
CA SER A 33 -14.37 -10.19 25.43
C SER A 33 -13.31 -10.58 24.38
N ALA A 34 -13.73 -10.83 23.14
CA ALA A 34 -12.86 -11.14 22.03
C ALA A 34 -11.92 -9.96 21.72
N LEU A 35 -12.46 -8.74 21.64
CA LEU A 35 -11.65 -7.53 21.43
C LEU A 35 -10.69 -7.25 22.59
N ASP A 36 -11.08 -7.53 23.83
CA ASP A 36 -10.21 -7.40 25.00
C ASP A 36 -9.05 -8.41 24.94
N ALA A 37 -9.32 -9.65 24.54
CA ALA A 37 -8.29 -10.67 24.34
C ALA A 37 -7.30 -10.26 23.25
N ILE A 38 -7.79 -9.83 22.09
CA ILE A 38 -6.96 -9.36 20.97
C ILE A 38 -6.16 -8.12 21.36
N ALA A 39 -6.77 -7.16 22.05
CA ALA A 39 -6.08 -5.96 22.52
C ALA A 39 -4.93 -6.26 23.48
N LYS A 40 -5.06 -7.31 24.30
CA LYS A 40 -4.03 -7.76 25.24
C LYS A 40 -2.91 -8.54 24.57
N SER A 41 -3.21 -9.33 23.54
CA SER A 41 -2.22 -10.11 22.81
C SER A 41 -1.29 -9.24 21.97
N ARG A 42 -1.74 -8.05 21.55
CA ARG A 42 -1.00 -7.15 20.66
C ARG A 42 -0.19 -6.08 21.42
N THR A 43 1.06 -5.91 20.99
CA THR A 43 1.98 -4.90 21.56
C THR A 43 2.18 -3.68 20.66
N ASP A 44 1.62 -3.70 19.45
CA ASP A 44 1.70 -2.67 18.43
C ASP A 44 0.78 -1.45 18.71
N ASN A 45 0.84 -0.44 17.83
CA ASN A 45 -0.03 0.74 17.91
C ASN A 45 -1.51 0.38 17.84
N MET A 46 -1.85 -0.66 17.08
CA MET A 46 -3.22 -1.18 16.99
C MET A 46 -3.69 -1.71 18.34
N GLY A 47 -2.88 -2.50 19.05
CA GLY A 47 -3.18 -3.02 20.38
C GLY A 47 -3.39 -1.89 21.39
N VAL A 48 -2.61 -0.81 21.34
CA VAL A 48 -2.81 0.36 22.19
C VAL A 48 -4.16 1.03 21.95
N MET A 49 -4.52 1.20 20.67
CA MET A 49 -5.80 1.80 20.28
C MET A 49 -6.99 0.90 20.65
N LEU A 50 -6.87 -0.42 20.45
CA LEU A 50 -7.91 -1.37 20.83
C LEU A 50 -8.14 -1.40 22.34
N ARG A 51 -7.09 -1.36 23.17
CA ARG A 51 -7.21 -1.23 24.63
C ARG A 51 -7.99 0.03 25.05
N SER A 52 -7.71 1.15 24.37
CA SER A 52 -8.48 2.38 24.60
C SER A 52 -9.95 2.23 24.21
N ALA A 53 -10.22 1.53 23.10
CA ALA A 53 -11.59 1.25 22.64
C ALA A 53 -12.34 0.33 23.59
N VAL A 54 -11.70 -0.75 24.06
CA VAL A 54 -12.29 -1.70 25.05
C VAL A 54 -12.63 -1.00 26.36
N ASN A 55 -11.78 -0.11 26.83
CA ASN A 55 -12.10 0.70 28.02
C ASN A 55 -13.30 1.62 27.77
N ASP A 56 -13.36 2.25 26.60
CA ASP A 56 -14.49 3.11 26.22
C ASP A 56 -15.80 2.32 26.05
N MET A 57 -15.73 1.03 25.68
CA MET A 57 -16.91 0.15 25.58
C MET A 57 -17.63 -0.04 26.92
N ARG A 58 -16.88 -0.10 28.01
CA ARG A 58 -17.43 -0.26 29.36
C ARG A 58 -18.30 0.92 29.79
N ASP A 59 -17.95 2.12 29.34
CA ASP A 59 -18.62 3.36 29.71
C ASP A 59 -19.71 3.77 28.70
N ASN A 60 -19.46 3.55 27.41
CA ASN A 60 -20.27 4.10 26.33
C ASN A 60 -20.96 3.04 25.44
N GLY A 61 -20.71 1.75 25.69
CA GLY A 61 -21.19 0.64 24.88
C GLY A 61 -20.39 0.47 23.59
N PHE A 62 -20.54 -0.71 22.98
CA PHE A 62 -19.76 -1.15 21.82
C PHE A 62 -19.84 -0.17 20.62
N GLY A 63 -21.05 0.18 20.18
CA GLY A 63 -21.24 0.97 18.97
C GLY A 63 -20.58 2.35 19.02
N LYS A 64 -20.69 3.02 20.18
CA LYS A 64 -20.11 4.35 20.38
C LYS A 64 -18.60 4.29 20.55
N ALA A 65 -18.09 3.31 21.27
CA ALA A 65 -16.67 3.10 21.45
C ALA A 65 -15.96 2.77 20.14
N MET A 66 -16.55 1.92 19.30
CA MET A 66 -16.02 1.61 17.98
C MET A 66 -16.04 2.82 17.03
N LYS A 67 -17.08 3.64 17.13
CA LYS A 67 -17.11 4.91 16.38
C LYS A 67 -15.98 5.85 16.80
N ASN A 68 -15.78 6.02 18.10
CA ASN A 68 -14.67 6.81 18.65
C ASN A 68 -13.30 6.25 18.22
N PHE A 69 -13.16 4.93 18.20
CA PHE A 69 -11.96 4.25 17.68
C PHE A 69 -11.72 4.58 16.21
N ALA A 70 -12.75 4.50 15.37
CA ALA A 70 -12.67 4.83 13.96
C ALA A 70 -12.27 6.30 13.73
N GLU A 71 -12.83 7.23 14.47
CA GLU A 71 -12.49 8.65 14.41
C GLU A 71 -11.02 8.90 14.83
N LYS A 72 -10.56 8.24 15.89
CA LYS A 72 -9.16 8.34 16.36
C LYS A 72 -8.16 7.72 15.39
N SER A 73 -8.56 6.73 14.60
CA SER A 73 -7.69 6.10 13.59
C SER A 73 -7.39 7.03 12.41
N GLU A 74 -8.22 8.04 12.18
CA GLU A 74 -8.17 8.95 11.02
C GLU A 74 -8.15 8.21 9.66
N SER A 75 -8.52 6.93 9.64
CA SER A 75 -8.61 6.10 8.43
C SER A 75 -10.05 6.00 7.94
N ALA A 76 -10.30 6.45 6.71
CA ALA A 76 -11.59 6.30 6.06
C ALA A 76 -11.98 4.81 5.88
N MET A 77 -10.98 3.96 5.69
CA MET A 77 -11.11 2.53 5.54
C MET A 77 -11.60 1.86 6.84
N ILE A 78 -10.93 2.13 7.96
CA ILE A 78 -11.31 1.63 9.29
C ILE A 78 -12.70 2.14 9.66
N SER A 79 -12.99 3.41 9.39
CA SER A 79 -14.32 4.00 9.67
C SER A 79 -15.45 3.30 8.90
N ARG A 80 -15.22 2.95 7.64
CA ARG A 80 -16.19 2.22 6.83
C ARG A 80 -16.45 0.81 7.38
N ILE A 81 -15.40 0.08 7.77
CA ILE A 81 -15.52 -1.28 8.31
C ILE A 81 -16.22 -1.27 9.67
N VAL A 82 -15.86 -0.35 10.55
CA VAL A 82 -16.51 -0.17 11.84
C VAL A 82 -18.00 0.13 11.67
N SER A 83 -18.37 0.92 10.67
CA SER A 83 -19.78 1.17 10.34
C SER A 83 -20.51 -0.11 9.94
N ILE A 84 -19.91 -0.95 9.10
CA ILE A 84 -20.46 -2.24 8.68
C ILE A 84 -20.57 -3.18 9.89
N LEU A 85 -19.55 -3.22 10.74
CA LEU A 85 -19.53 -4.02 11.96
C LEU A 85 -20.67 -3.63 12.92
N ASN A 86 -20.89 -2.35 13.13
CA ASN A 86 -21.99 -1.86 13.97
C ASN A 86 -23.36 -2.26 13.41
N VAL A 87 -23.54 -2.20 12.09
CA VAL A 87 -24.78 -2.66 11.44
C VAL A 87 -24.95 -4.17 11.56
N ALA A 88 -23.88 -4.94 11.38
CA ALA A 88 -23.90 -6.40 11.49
C ALA A 88 -24.26 -6.85 12.92
N LEU A 89 -23.74 -6.15 13.94
CA LEU A 89 -24.07 -6.41 15.35
C LEU A 89 -25.51 -6.05 15.70
N ALA A 90 -26.06 -5.02 15.09
CA ALA A 90 -27.45 -4.62 15.26
C ALA A 90 -28.44 -5.59 14.55
N SER A 91 -27.96 -6.29 13.52
CA SER A 91 -28.74 -7.28 12.77
C SER A 91 -28.53 -8.65 13.42
N SER A 92 -29.59 -9.35 13.79
CA SER A 92 -29.58 -10.66 14.49
C SER A 92 -28.95 -11.82 13.69
N GLY A 93 -28.06 -11.55 12.75
CA GLY A 93 -27.36 -12.51 11.90
C GLY A 93 -26.06 -13.04 12.54
N SER A 94 -25.47 -14.06 11.94
CA SER A 94 -24.18 -14.61 12.35
C SER A 94 -23.06 -13.59 12.10
N ILE A 95 -22.64 -12.91 13.15
CA ILE A 95 -21.60 -11.87 13.13
C ILE A 95 -20.26 -12.46 12.66
N ALA A 96 -19.94 -13.68 13.13
CA ALA A 96 -18.71 -14.38 12.78
C ALA A 96 -18.57 -14.59 11.27
N THR A 97 -19.63 -15.03 10.59
CA THR A 97 -19.61 -15.25 9.13
C THR A 97 -19.56 -13.94 8.34
N THR A 98 -20.12 -12.86 8.87
CA THR A 98 -20.03 -11.54 8.25
C THR A 98 -18.63 -10.96 8.36
N LEU A 99 -18.01 -11.10 9.55
CA LEU A 99 -16.62 -10.66 9.78
C LEU A 99 -15.61 -11.43 8.93
N GLU A 100 -15.81 -12.75 8.78
CA GLU A 100 -14.97 -13.57 7.91
C GLU A 100 -15.02 -13.10 6.46
N LYS A 101 -16.21 -12.88 5.92
CA LYS A 101 -16.35 -12.34 4.55
C LYS A 101 -15.70 -10.97 4.39
N ILE A 102 -15.85 -10.10 5.38
CA ILE A 102 -15.21 -8.77 5.38
C ILE A 102 -13.68 -8.94 5.44
N SER A 103 -13.18 -9.85 6.26
CA SER A 103 -11.75 -10.13 6.34
C SER A 103 -11.20 -10.65 5.02
N ASP A 104 -11.88 -11.60 4.38
CA ASP A 104 -11.46 -12.18 3.10
C ASP A 104 -11.47 -11.15 1.97
N GLU A 105 -12.53 -10.35 1.83
CA GLU A 105 -12.59 -9.25 0.86
C GLU A 105 -11.47 -8.21 1.12
N PHE A 106 -11.13 -8.01 2.38
CA PHE A 106 -10.09 -7.09 2.78
C PHE A 106 -8.70 -7.59 2.41
N TRP A 107 -8.43 -8.89 2.66
CA TRP A 107 -7.19 -9.53 2.25
C TRP A 107 -7.00 -9.47 0.73
N GLU A 108 -8.07 -9.67 -0.03
CA GLU A 108 -8.01 -9.57 -1.49
C GLU A 108 -7.64 -8.14 -1.95
N ILE A 109 -8.30 -7.13 -1.39
CA ILE A 109 -8.02 -5.71 -1.71
C ILE A 109 -6.60 -5.33 -1.26
N TYR A 110 -6.16 -5.80 -0.09
CA TYR A 110 -4.82 -5.54 0.44
C TYR A 110 -3.74 -6.18 -0.42
N MET A 111 -3.93 -7.44 -0.83
CA MET A 111 -3.01 -8.14 -1.72
C MET A 111 -2.94 -7.47 -3.10
N LEU A 112 -4.06 -7.04 -3.64
CA LEU A 112 -4.11 -6.30 -4.91
C LEU A 112 -3.37 -4.97 -4.83
N LYS A 113 -3.48 -4.23 -3.72
CA LYS A 113 -2.72 -2.99 -3.49
C LYS A 113 -1.22 -3.28 -3.40
N LYS A 114 -0.82 -4.29 -2.64
CA LYS A 114 0.58 -4.68 -2.48
C LYS A 114 1.19 -5.17 -3.80
N GLU A 115 0.45 -5.95 -4.57
CA GLU A 115 0.87 -6.43 -5.88
C GLU A 115 1.05 -5.29 -6.89
N ARG A 116 0.19 -4.28 -6.86
CA ARG A 116 0.33 -3.08 -7.70
C ARG A 116 1.57 -2.26 -7.35
N LEU A 117 1.85 -2.06 -6.06
CA LEU A 117 3.05 -1.33 -5.61
C LEU A 117 4.33 -2.05 -6.04
N VAL A 118 4.41 -3.37 -5.83
CA VAL A 118 5.58 -4.17 -6.24
C VAL A 118 5.76 -4.20 -7.76
N LYS A 119 4.66 -4.30 -8.53
CA LYS A 119 4.73 -4.26 -10.00
C LYS A 119 5.19 -2.89 -10.51
N THR A 120 4.80 -1.80 -9.86
CA THR A 120 5.19 -0.45 -10.26
C THR A 120 6.68 -0.20 -10.01
N GLU A 121 7.23 -0.64 -8.88
CA GLU A 121 8.67 -0.55 -8.60
C GLU A 121 9.50 -1.39 -9.57
N SER A 122 9.07 -2.61 -9.88
CA SER A 122 9.75 -3.48 -10.83
C SER A 122 9.72 -2.91 -12.26
N SER A 123 8.58 -2.35 -12.69
CA SER A 123 8.43 -1.75 -14.01
C SER A 123 9.25 -0.47 -14.14
N ALA A 124 9.30 0.37 -13.12
CA ALA A 124 10.12 1.58 -13.09
C ALA A 124 11.61 1.26 -13.21
N ASN A 125 12.09 0.27 -12.46
CA ASN A 125 13.47 -0.22 -12.55
C ASN A 125 13.80 -0.78 -13.95
N PHE A 126 12.88 -1.54 -14.56
CA PHE A 126 13.10 -2.11 -15.88
C PHE A 126 13.18 -1.04 -16.98
N ILE A 127 12.34 -0.01 -16.92
CA ILE A 127 12.35 1.13 -17.84
C ILE A 127 13.65 1.95 -17.66
N LEU A 128 14.08 2.12 -16.43
CA LEU A 128 15.30 2.88 -16.10
C LEU A 128 16.55 2.18 -16.61
N TRP A 129 16.70 0.89 -16.37
CA TRP A 129 17.83 0.10 -16.87
C TRP A 129 17.78 -0.12 -18.39
N GLY A 130 16.60 -0.40 -18.95
CA GLY A 130 16.42 -0.59 -20.38
C GLY A 130 16.59 0.72 -21.17
N GLY A 131 15.96 1.78 -20.73
CA GLY A 131 16.03 3.08 -21.40
C GLY A 131 17.38 3.79 -21.21
N ALA A 132 17.88 3.83 -19.97
CA ALA A 132 19.10 4.59 -19.66
C ALA A 132 20.40 3.90 -20.09
N LEU A 133 20.43 2.57 -20.09
CA LEU A 133 21.66 1.83 -20.40
C LEU A 133 21.62 1.18 -21.80
N LEU A 134 20.53 0.50 -22.14
CA LEU A 134 20.46 -0.29 -23.38
C LEU A 134 20.34 0.60 -24.63
N CYS A 135 19.56 1.68 -24.56
CA CYS A 135 19.38 2.60 -25.71
C CYS A 135 20.68 3.29 -26.15
N PRO A 136 21.45 3.94 -25.26
CA PRO A 136 22.70 4.58 -25.67
C PRO A 136 23.75 3.55 -26.10
N LEU A 137 23.77 2.35 -25.52
CA LEU A 137 24.68 1.28 -25.90
C LEU A 137 24.38 0.76 -27.35
N MET A 138 23.08 0.58 -27.67
CA MET A 138 22.66 0.20 -29.03
C MET A 138 22.96 1.30 -30.06
N LEU A 139 22.70 2.57 -29.71
CA LEU A 139 23.04 3.70 -30.59
C LEU A 139 24.53 3.81 -30.80
N GLY A 140 25.34 3.66 -29.75
CA GLY A 140 26.79 3.65 -29.83
C GLY A 140 27.32 2.51 -30.71
N ALA A 141 26.75 1.31 -30.60
CA ALA A 141 27.11 0.17 -31.44
C ALA A 141 26.75 0.39 -32.90
N ILE A 142 25.58 0.98 -33.20
CA ILE A 142 25.17 1.33 -34.57
C ILE A 142 26.13 2.37 -35.18
N VAL A 143 26.48 3.40 -34.43
CA VAL A 143 27.45 4.42 -34.88
C VAL A 143 28.85 3.81 -35.07
N ALA A 144 29.27 2.88 -34.22
CA ALA A 144 30.57 2.21 -34.36
C ALA A 144 30.64 1.28 -35.59
N ILE A 145 29.55 0.58 -35.93
CA ILE A 145 29.50 -0.36 -37.04
C ILE A 145 29.34 0.39 -38.37
N PHE A 146 28.48 1.38 -38.41
CA PHE A 146 28.13 2.09 -39.65
C PHE A 146 28.85 3.46 -39.82
N GLY A 147 29.55 3.93 -38.77
CA GLY A 147 30.18 5.24 -38.74
C GLY A 147 31.28 5.43 -39.82
N GLY A 148 31.88 4.34 -40.31
CA GLY A 148 32.81 4.37 -41.45
C GLY A 148 32.13 4.71 -42.78
N ASP A 149 30.91 4.24 -43.00
CA ASP A 149 30.14 4.49 -44.22
C ASP A 149 29.29 5.78 -44.14
N ILE A 150 28.88 6.19 -42.92
CA ILE A 150 28.14 7.43 -42.66
C ILE A 150 29.04 8.66 -42.84
N ALA A 151 30.35 8.53 -42.67
CA ALA A 151 31.32 9.60 -42.99
C ALA A 151 31.25 10.05 -44.45
N MET A 152 30.75 9.22 -45.38
CA MET A 152 30.45 9.60 -46.76
C MET A 152 29.23 10.52 -46.92
N LEU A 153 28.35 10.57 -45.92
CA LEU A 153 27.11 11.39 -45.89
C LEU A 153 27.30 12.75 -45.19
N SER A 154 28.54 13.22 -44.98
CA SER A 154 28.88 14.56 -44.40
C SER A 154 28.10 14.89 -43.09
N PHE A 155 27.76 13.89 -42.29
CA PHE A 155 27.25 14.14 -40.95
C PHE A 155 28.40 14.58 -40.03
N ASP A 156 28.26 15.76 -39.43
CA ASP A 156 29.24 16.29 -38.51
C ASP A 156 29.17 15.50 -37.20
N MET A 157 30.24 14.75 -36.87
CA MET A 157 30.33 13.93 -35.63
C MET A 157 30.14 14.78 -34.35
N SER A 158 30.36 16.09 -34.45
CA SER A 158 30.14 17.03 -33.36
C SER A 158 28.66 17.20 -33.04
N GLU A 159 27.78 17.27 -34.04
CA GLU A 159 26.33 17.38 -33.85
C GLU A 159 25.73 16.10 -33.28
N LEU A 160 26.23 14.93 -33.70
CA LEU A 160 25.80 13.64 -33.19
C LEU A 160 26.17 13.47 -31.70
N ASN A 161 27.38 13.87 -31.31
CA ASN A 161 27.81 13.85 -29.91
C ASN A 161 27.00 14.83 -29.05
N ALA A 162 26.67 16.01 -29.57
CA ALA A 162 25.80 16.96 -28.88
C ALA A 162 24.39 16.40 -28.67
N ALA A 163 23.79 15.76 -29.69
CA ALA A 163 22.48 15.13 -29.59
C ALA A 163 22.45 13.98 -28.56
N LEU A 164 23.48 13.13 -28.54
CA LEU A 164 23.63 12.07 -27.53
C LEU A 164 23.78 12.64 -26.13
N PHE A 165 24.50 13.73 -25.93
CA PHE A 165 24.66 14.39 -24.65
C PHE A 165 23.33 14.98 -24.15
N PHE A 166 22.59 15.67 -25.02
CA PHE A 166 21.25 16.16 -24.67
C PHE A 166 20.27 15.04 -24.35
N TYR A 167 20.31 13.92 -25.07
CA TYR A 167 19.49 12.74 -24.82
C TYR A 167 19.78 12.14 -23.41
N MET A 168 21.05 12.03 -23.03
CA MET A 168 21.45 11.57 -21.70
C MET A 168 20.97 12.49 -20.58
N ILE A 169 21.01 13.81 -20.79
CA ILE A 169 20.52 14.79 -19.82
C ILE A 169 18.99 14.65 -19.65
N ILE A 170 18.25 14.53 -20.74
CA ILE A 170 16.79 14.39 -20.72
C ILE A 170 16.38 13.09 -20.00
N LEU A 171 17.05 11.97 -20.31
CA LEU A 171 16.79 10.69 -19.62
C LEU A 171 17.10 10.76 -18.14
N GLY A 172 18.22 11.39 -17.77
CA GLY A 172 18.57 11.59 -16.35
C GLY A 172 17.55 12.46 -15.62
N ALA A 173 17.08 13.53 -16.24
CA ALA A 173 16.05 14.41 -15.68
C ALA A 173 14.69 13.69 -15.53
N CYS A 174 14.26 12.91 -16.52
CA CYS A 174 13.05 12.09 -16.45
C CYS A 174 13.13 11.02 -15.36
N SER A 175 14.29 10.40 -15.18
CA SER A 175 14.54 9.42 -14.11
C SER A 175 14.39 10.04 -12.71
N LEU A 176 15.04 11.18 -12.49
CA LEU A 176 14.94 11.92 -11.22
C LEU A 176 13.51 12.42 -10.94
N TRP A 177 12.80 12.83 -11.99
CA TRP A 177 11.41 13.27 -11.85
C TRP A 177 10.48 12.11 -11.48
N MET A 178 10.72 10.93 -12.04
CA MET A 178 9.96 9.72 -11.71
C MET A 178 10.20 9.25 -10.28
N GLU A 179 11.45 9.32 -9.76
CA GLU A 179 11.75 9.05 -8.35
C GLU A 179 11.09 10.05 -7.38
N ALA A 180 10.90 11.29 -7.82
CA ALA A 180 10.27 12.32 -6.99
C ALA A 180 8.73 12.21 -6.93
N VAL A 181 8.10 11.50 -7.87
CA VAL A 181 6.64 11.35 -7.99
C VAL A 181 6.14 10.03 -7.38
N ILE A 182 7.02 9.02 -7.23
CA ILE A 182 6.75 7.75 -6.54
C ILE A 182 7.03 7.91 -5.04
#